data_a627c80742434809c23a0601ed57d9c4
#
_entry.id   a627c80742434809c23a0601ed57d9c4
#
_cell.length_a   1.000
_cell.length_b   1.000
_cell.length_c   1.000
_cell.angle_alpha   90.00
_cell.angle_beta   90.00
_cell.angle_gamma   90.00
#
_symmetry.space_group_name_H-M   'P 1'
#
loop_
_entity.id
_entity.type
_entity.pdbx_description
1 polymer ?
#
loop_
_entity_poly.entity_id
_entity_poly.type
_entity_poly.pdbx_seq_one_letter_code
_entity_poly.pdbx_strand_id
1 'polypeptide(L)'
;HSLEAALDATIPAKQAGQNLLIATWNLRAFASLTRKWTASASDDPKRDLRGLRAIGDIVSRFDVVAIQEVKGDLRALRDLMRYLGDTWAFLMTDVTAGAAGNDERIAFVFDLKRLKPSGLACELVVPPEWLEDIGEDALKRQFARTPYAVSFVAGQTTFILVTAHIDYADKAAKRIPELKAIARWMKEWASRSNRWHHNLLTLGDFNIDRADDPLWKAFTSTGLTVPAQLSRVPRTIFFNPAKPDLDKFYDQIAWFESGNAKLVNMTCR
;
A
#
# COMPACT_ATOMS: atom_id res chain seq x y z
N HIS A 1 9.53 11.14 22.88
CA HIS A 1 8.47 10.85 23.88
C HIS A 1 7.04 11.11 23.35
N SER A 2 6.76 12.19 22.62
CA SER A 2 5.38 12.47 22.15
C SER A 2 4.91 11.53 21.04
N LEU A 3 5.78 11.19 20.08
CA LEU A 3 5.42 10.25 19.00
C LEU A 3 5.20 8.84 19.54
N GLU A 4 6.12 8.32 20.33
CA GLU A 4 6.02 6.99 20.94
C GLU A 4 4.74 6.83 21.75
N ALA A 5 4.42 7.81 22.61
CA ALA A 5 3.19 7.79 23.39
C ALA A 5 1.92 7.81 22.52
N ALA A 6 1.93 8.59 21.42
CA ALA A 6 0.82 8.60 20.48
C ALA A 6 0.67 7.26 19.74
N LEU A 7 1.77 6.63 19.34
CA LEU A 7 1.77 5.31 18.71
C LEU A 7 1.25 4.23 19.68
N ASP A 8 1.69 4.26 20.93
CA ASP A 8 1.24 3.31 21.98
C ASP A 8 -0.26 3.47 22.29
N ALA A 9 -0.78 4.69 22.20
CA ALA A 9 -2.20 4.96 22.44
C ALA A 9 -3.11 4.58 21.25
N THR A 10 -2.57 4.57 20.02
CA THR A 10 -3.39 4.43 18.80
C THR A 10 -3.20 3.09 18.09
N ILE A 11 -2.02 2.49 18.15
CA ILE A 11 -1.72 1.22 17.48
C ILE A 11 -1.71 0.09 18.52
N PRO A 12 -2.46 -1.00 18.30
CA PRO A 12 -2.45 -2.14 19.21
C PRO A 12 -1.05 -2.76 19.35
N ALA A 13 -0.72 -3.30 20.51
CA ALA A 13 0.50 -4.06 20.67
C ALA A 13 0.51 -5.32 19.79
N LYS A 14 1.68 -5.69 19.27
CA LYS A 14 1.88 -6.96 18.56
C LYS A 14 1.72 -8.12 19.54
N GLN A 15 0.83 -9.06 19.22
CA GLN A 15 0.56 -10.25 20.05
C GLN A 15 0.71 -11.51 19.19
N ALA A 16 1.74 -12.30 19.47
CA ALA A 16 2.01 -13.52 18.71
C ALA A 16 0.81 -14.48 18.75
N GLY A 17 0.39 -14.97 17.59
CA GLY A 17 -0.74 -15.89 17.46
C GLY A 17 -2.13 -15.26 17.69
N GLN A 18 -2.22 -13.97 17.99
CA GLN A 18 -3.51 -13.30 18.27
C GLN A 18 -3.84 -12.21 17.26
N ASN A 19 -2.86 -11.42 16.83
CA ASN A 19 -3.08 -10.37 15.85
C ASN A 19 -1.97 -10.31 14.79
N LEU A 20 -2.30 -9.69 13.67
CA LEU A 20 -1.37 -9.30 12.62
C LEU A 20 -1.66 -7.86 12.25
N LEU A 21 -0.66 -7.01 12.31
CA LEU A 21 -0.79 -5.57 12.06
C LEU A 21 -0.24 -5.25 10.67
N ILE A 22 -1.14 -4.87 9.78
CA ILE A 22 -0.85 -4.58 8.37
C ILE A 22 -1.10 -3.10 8.10
N ALA A 23 -0.18 -2.44 7.41
CA ALA A 23 -0.33 -1.05 7.01
C ALA A 23 0.06 -0.82 5.54
N THR A 24 -0.39 0.31 5.01
CA THR A 24 0.09 0.87 3.75
C THR A 24 0.48 2.32 3.97
N TRP A 25 1.51 2.78 3.27
CA TRP A 25 2.01 4.14 3.41
C TRP A 25 2.74 4.63 2.15
N ASN A 26 2.23 5.65 1.51
CA ASN A 26 2.99 6.39 0.52
C ASN A 26 4.00 7.30 1.24
N LEU A 27 5.29 6.95 1.18
CA LEU A 27 6.38 7.70 1.83
C LEU A 27 6.85 8.91 1.01
N ARG A 28 6.20 9.22 -0.09
CA ARG A 28 6.48 10.34 -0.98
C ARG A 28 7.96 10.51 -1.31
N ALA A 29 8.36 10.12 -2.52
CA ALA A 29 9.73 10.23 -3.03
C ALA A 29 10.78 9.66 -2.06
N PHE A 30 10.58 8.40 -1.64
CA PHE A 30 11.48 7.73 -0.70
C PHE A 30 12.77 7.29 -1.41
N ALA A 31 13.75 8.18 -1.49
CA ALA A 31 15.01 8.03 -2.24
C ALA A 31 16.24 8.16 -1.35
N SER A 32 16.61 9.38 -1.00
CA SER A 32 17.79 9.72 -0.21
C SER A 32 17.41 10.53 1.03
N LEU A 33 18.42 10.80 1.86
CA LEU A 33 18.31 11.57 3.09
C LEU A 33 19.38 12.63 3.12
N THR A 34 19.07 13.78 3.70
CA THR A 34 20.06 14.68 4.25
C THR A 34 20.62 14.04 5.53
N ARG A 35 21.94 13.77 5.53
CA ARG A 35 22.61 13.09 6.65
C ARG A 35 22.94 14.04 7.81
N LYS A 36 21.93 14.79 8.21
CA LYS A 36 21.90 15.65 9.40
C LYS A 36 20.73 15.22 10.26
N TRP A 37 20.81 15.47 11.55
CA TRP A 37 19.69 15.22 12.46
C TRP A 37 18.47 16.06 12.09
N THR A 38 18.70 17.33 11.72
CA THR A 38 17.67 18.23 11.21
C THR A 38 18.16 18.90 9.94
N ALA A 39 17.37 18.82 8.88
CA ALA A 39 17.66 19.49 7.62
C ALA A 39 17.48 21.01 7.73
N SER A 40 18.36 21.77 7.08
CA SER A 40 18.26 23.22 6.93
C SER A 40 17.35 23.60 5.76
N ALA A 41 17.02 24.89 5.63
CA ALA A 41 16.19 25.37 4.53
C ALA A 41 16.85 25.16 3.14
N SER A 42 18.18 25.09 3.07
CA SER A 42 18.95 24.87 1.83
C SER A 42 19.22 23.41 1.50
N ASP A 43 18.92 22.46 2.41
CA ASP A 43 19.17 21.04 2.14
C ASP A 43 18.12 20.47 1.16
N ASP A 44 18.59 19.55 0.32
CA ASP A 44 17.76 18.74 -0.59
C ASP A 44 18.33 17.31 -0.61
N PRO A 45 17.53 16.30 -0.27
CA PRO A 45 16.14 16.35 0.18
C PRO A 45 15.96 16.94 1.60
N LYS A 46 14.75 17.40 1.90
CA LYS A 46 14.39 17.87 3.27
C LYS A 46 14.25 16.72 4.28
N ARG A 47 14.11 15.49 3.82
CA ARG A 47 14.05 14.32 4.68
C ARG A 47 15.40 14.11 5.35
N ASP A 48 15.42 14.14 6.66
CA ASP A 48 16.58 14.06 7.52
C ASP A 48 16.59 12.79 8.40
N LEU A 49 17.60 12.64 9.25
CA LEU A 49 17.71 11.48 10.14
C LEU A 49 16.62 11.44 11.20
N ARG A 50 16.09 12.58 11.64
CA ARG A 50 14.97 12.65 12.57
C ARG A 50 13.69 12.14 11.89
N GLY A 51 13.45 12.53 10.64
CA GLY A 51 12.33 12.02 9.84
C GLY A 51 12.45 10.52 9.58
N LEU A 52 13.66 10.02 9.27
CA LEU A 52 13.88 8.59 9.11
C LEU A 52 13.58 7.81 10.40
N ARG A 53 14.05 8.30 11.55
CA ARG A 53 13.74 7.70 12.86
C ARG A 53 12.24 7.62 13.09
N ALA A 54 11.51 8.70 12.85
CA ALA A 54 10.06 8.72 12.99
C ALA A 54 9.38 7.69 12.08
N ILE A 55 9.84 7.56 10.81
CA ILE A 55 9.36 6.52 9.89
C ILE A 55 9.64 5.13 10.46
N GLY A 56 10.84 4.88 10.98
CA GLY A 56 11.22 3.60 11.58
C GLY A 56 10.39 3.26 12.82
N ASP A 57 10.17 4.23 13.70
CA ASP A 57 9.34 4.08 14.91
C ASP A 57 7.89 3.70 14.53
N ILE A 58 7.33 4.31 13.48
CA ILE A 58 5.99 3.96 12.96
C ILE A 58 5.99 2.58 12.34
N VAL A 59 6.91 2.30 11.41
CA VAL A 59 6.99 1.01 10.69
C VAL A 59 7.15 -0.15 11.67
N SER A 60 7.96 0.02 12.73
CA SER A 60 8.22 -1.00 13.75
C SER A 60 6.96 -1.46 14.50
N ARG A 61 5.89 -0.67 14.50
CA ARG A 61 4.60 -1.02 15.14
C ARG A 61 3.79 -2.03 14.34
N PHE A 62 4.08 -2.22 13.06
CA PHE A 62 3.37 -3.13 12.18
C PHE A 62 4.17 -4.40 11.92
N ASP A 63 3.50 -5.45 11.53
CA ASP A 63 4.15 -6.71 11.13
C ASP A 63 4.58 -6.65 9.66
N VAL A 64 3.80 -5.97 8.83
CA VAL A 64 4.11 -5.67 7.43
C VAL A 64 3.56 -4.30 7.02
N VAL A 65 4.35 -3.56 6.27
CA VAL A 65 3.96 -2.27 5.69
C VAL A 65 4.20 -2.31 4.19
N ALA A 66 3.15 -2.03 3.40
CA ALA A 66 3.28 -1.76 1.98
C ALA A 66 3.70 -0.29 1.81
N ILE A 67 4.81 -0.07 1.11
CA ILE A 67 5.38 1.26 0.90
C ILE A 67 5.32 1.62 -0.58
N GLN A 68 4.73 2.77 -0.91
CA GLN A 68 4.72 3.33 -2.25
C GLN A 68 5.75 4.45 -2.38
N GLU A 69 6.10 4.78 -3.62
CA GLU A 69 7.09 5.81 -4.00
C GLU A 69 8.52 5.53 -3.52
N VAL A 70 8.93 4.28 -3.45
CA VAL A 70 10.35 3.95 -3.31
C VAL A 70 11.04 4.25 -4.65
N LYS A 71 11.95 5.23 -4.65
CA LYS A 71 12.62 5.67 -5.88
C LYS A 71 13.79 4.75 -6.26
N GLY A 72 14.37 4.99 -7.44
CA GLY A 72 15.56 4.29 -7.92
C GLY A 72 16.74 4.32 -6.94
N ASP A 73 16.93 5.43 -6.25
CA ASP A 73 17.90 5.54 -5.15
C ASP A 73 17.37 4.89 -3.87
N LEU A 74 18.01 3.82 -3.45
CA LEU A 74 17.59 3.00 -2.31
C LEU A 74 18.26 3.40 -0.98
N ARG A 75 18.99 4.51 -0.91
CA ARG A 75 19.71 4.88 0.31
C ARG A 75 18.80 5.05 1.52
N ALA A 76 17.65 5.72 1.35
CA ALA A 76 16.68 5.88 2.43
C ALA A 76 16.09 4.54 2.90
N LEU A 77 15.75 3.64 1.97
CA LEU A 77 15.25 2.30 2.32
C LEU A 77 16.32 1.50 3.08
N ARG A 78 17.57 1.52 2.62
CA ARG A 78 18.67 0.82 3.31
C ARG A 78 18.92 1.37 4.70
N ASP A 79 18.85 2.68 4.88
CA ASP A 79 18.99 3.31 6.19
C ASP A 79 17.82 2.98 7.12
N LEU A 80 16.58 2.91 6.58
CA LEU A 80 15.41 2.40 7.31
C LEU A 80 15.62 0.96 7.77
N MET A 81 16.08 0.06 6.88
CA MET A 81 16.35 -1.33 7.24
C MET A 81 17.42 -1.48 8.33
N ARG A 82 18.49 -0.66 8.28
CA ARG A 82 19.49 -0.61 9.36
C ARG A 82 18.89 -0.16 10.69
N TYR A 83 18.00 0.82 10.66
CA TYR A 83 17.28 1.28 11.85
C TYR A 83 16.38 0.19 12.45
N LEU A 84 15.65 -0.53 11.61
CA LEU A 84 14.75 -1.60 12.02
C LEU A 84 15.48 -2.85 12.53
N GLY A 85 16.71 -3.10 12.04
CA GLY A 85 17.58 -4.19 12.46
C GLY A 85 17.37 -5.50 11.69
N ASP A 86 18.17 -6.52 12.07
CA ASP A 86 18.36 -7.76 11.28
C ASP A 86 17.14 -8.67 11.21
N THR A 87 16.12 -8.42 12.02
CA THR A 87 14.88 -9.19 11.98
C THR A 87 13.86 -8.66 10.98
N TRP A 88 14.21 -7.60 10.26
CA TRP A 88 13.37 -7.01 9.24
C TRP A 88 13.90 -7.32 7.84
N ALA A 89 12.98 -7.54 6.93
CA ALA A 89 13.28 -7.77 5.52
C ALA A 89 12.37 -6.91 4.63
N PHE A 90 12.71 -6.82 3.36
CA PHE A 90 11.85 -6.20 2.36
C PHE A 90 11.83 -7.00 1.06
N LEU A 91 10.73 -6.87 0.33
CA LEU A 91 10.56 -7.29 -1.06
C LEU A 91 10.07 -6.08 -1.85
N MET A 92 10.52 -5.91 -3.08
CA MET A 92 10.11 -4.78 -3.91
C MET A 92 10.03 -5.17 -5.38
N THR A 93 9.27 -4.39 -6.15
CA THR A 93 9.23 -4.47 -7.61
C THR A 93 10.54 -3.99 -8.23
N ASP A 94 10.70 -4.22 -9.51
CA ASP A 94 11.66 -3.45 -10.31
C ASP A 94 11.17 -2.01 -10.48
N VAL A 95 12.04 -1.14 -11.01
CA VAL A 95 11.69 0.26 -11.24
C VAL A 95 10.75 0.37 -12.44
N THR A 96 9.64 1.04 -12.25
CA THR A 96 8.75 1.36 -13.37
C THR A 96 9.24 2.64 -14.05
N ALA A 97 9.91 2.46 -15.19
CA ALA A 97 10.49 3.54 -15.96
C ALA A 97 9.42 4.34 -16.75
N GLY A 98 9.78 5.56 -17.13
CA GLY A 98 8.95 6.45 -17.94
C GLY A 98 8.10 7.42 -17.13
N ALA A 99 7.44 8.35 -17.84
CA ALA A 99 6.71 9.45 -17.20
C ALA A 99 5.59 8.99 -16.27
N ALA A 100 4.84 7.98 -16.64
CA ALA A 100 3.75 7.43 -15.84
C ALA A 100 4.28 6.60 -14.65
N GLY A 101 5.38 5.87 -14.83
CA GLY A 101 6.03 5.07 -13.78
C GLY A 101 6.80 5.90 -12.77
N ASN A 102 7.27 7.09 -13.19
CA ASN A 102 7.97 8.07 -12.34
C ASN A 102 9.22 7.50 -11.63
N ASP A 103 9.86 6.49 -12.22
CA ASP A 103 11.01 5.77 -11.65
C ASP A 103 10.75 5.26 -10.23
N GLU A 104 9.55 4.79 -9.98
CA GLU A 104 9.09 4.31 -8.67
C GLU A 104 9.09 2.79 -8.58
N ARG A 105 9.25 2.31 -7.35
CA ARG A 105 9.03 0.95 -6.90
C ARG A 105 7.96 0.92 -5.83
N ILE A 106 7.35 -0.24 -5.69
CA ILE A 106 6.50 -0.56 -4.57
C ILE A 106 7.22 -1.63 -3.74
N ALA A 107 7.17 -1.52 -2.42
CA ALA A 107 7.85 -2.45 -1.54
C ALA A 107 6.96 -2.92 -0.39
N PHE A 108 7.23 -4.13 0.11
CA PHE A 108 6.79 -4.58 1.42
C PHE A 108 8.00 -4.61 2.36
N VAL A 109 7.88 -3.98 3.53
CA VAL A 109 8.84 -4.07 4.63
C VAL A 109 8.16 -4.84 5.76
N PHE A 110 8.80 -5.89 6.29
CA PHE A 110 8.13 -6.82 7.19
C PHE A 110 9.06 -7.42 8.25
N ASP A 111 8.47 -7.78 9.40
CA ASP A 111 9.14 -8.37 10.57
C ASP A 111 9.20 -9.90 10.46
N LEU A 112 10.38 -10.46 10.24
CA LEU A 112 10.63 -11.90 10.10
C LEU A 112 10.29 -12.71 11.36
N LYS A 113 10.18 -12.08 12.52
CA LYS A 113 9.71 -12.73 13.75
C LYS A 113 8.21 -13.00 13.72
N ARG A 114 7.48 -12.27 12.90
CA ARG A 114 6.01 -12.29 12.85
C ARG A 114 5.46 -13.02 11.64
N LEU A 115 6.10 -12.86 10.50
CA LEU A 115 5.68 -13.47 9.25
C LEU A 115 6.86 -13.75 8.32
N LYS A 116 6.64 -14.62 7.35
CA LYS A 116 7.64 -14.97 6.33
C LYS A 116 6.97 -15.00 4.95
N PRO A 117 7.69 -14.70 3.86
CA PRO A 117 7.22 -14.98 2.51
C PRO A 117 6.89 -16.48 2.36
N SER A 118 5.81 -16.79 1.64
CA SER A 118 5.32 -18.17 1.51
C SER A 118 5.34 -18.72 0.08
N GLY A 119 6.10 -18.07 -0.82
CA GLY A 119 6.45 -18.61 -2.14
C GLY A 119 5.92 -17.82 -3.34
N LEU A 120 4.92 -16.93 -3.17
CA LEU A 120 4.46 -16.06 -4.24
C LEU A 120 5.04 -14.65 -4.06
N ALA A 121 5.72 -14.14 -5.09
CA ALA A 121 6.06 -12.74 -5.23
C ALA A 121 6.04 -12.41 -6.73
N CYS A 122 5.09 -11.62 -7.19
CA CYS A 122 4.93 -11.32 -8.60
C CYS A 122 4.32 -9.95 -8.84
N GLU A 123 4.65 -9.36 -9.98
CA GLU A 123 3.99 -8.20 -10.52
C GLU A 123 2.74 -8.62 -11.30
N LEU A 124 1.66 -7.83 -11.18
CA LEU A 124 0.41 -8.11 -11.86
C LEU A 124 0.35 -7.35 -13.17
N VAL A 125 0.14 -8.06 -14.26
CA VAL A 125 -0.05 -7.48 -15.59
C VAL A 125 -1.51 -7.59 -16.01
N VAL A 126 -2.00 -6.63 -16.78
CA VAL A 126 -3.36 -6.69 -17.34
C VAL A 126 -3.34 -7.67 -18.52
N PRO A 127 -4.14 -8.73 -18.50
CA PRO A 127 -4.27 -9.63 -19.63
C PRO A 127 -4.73 -8.88 -20.89
N PRO A 128 -4.18 -9.18 -22.07
CA PRO A 128 -4.52 -8.47 -23.31
C PRO A 128 -6.03 -8.42 -23.59
N GLU A 129 -6.73 -9.50 -23.29
CA GLU A 129 -8.18 -9.63 -23.48
C GLU A 129 -9.02 -8.70 -22.58
N TRP A 130 -8.42 -8.11 -21.54
CA TRP A 130 -9.11 -7.14 -20.71
C TRP A 130 -8.93 -5.70 -21.18
N LEU A 131 -7.95 -5.44 -22.05
CA LEU A 131 -7.65 -4.10 -22.55
C LEU A 131 -8.79 -3.56 -23.42
N GLU A 132 -9.51 -4.43 -24.13
CA GLU A 132 -10.67 -4.05 -24.97
C GLU A 132 -11.85 -3.56 -24.12
N ASP A 133 -12.07 -4.14 -22.93
CA ASP A 133 -13.19 -3.81 -22.04
C ASP A 133 -12.97 -2.51 -21.24
N ILE A 134 -11.73 -2.03 -21.14
CA ILE A 134 -11.35 -0.95 -20.22
C ILE A 134 -11.29 0.41 -20.92
N GLY A 135 -11.43 0.44 -22.27
CA GLY A 135 -11.43 1.66 -23.09
C GLY A 135 -10.08 2.00 -23.71
N GLU A 136 -10.13 2.53 -24.92
CA GLU A 136 -8.97 2.62 -25.82
C GLU A 136 -7.78 3.47 -25.33
N ASP A 137 -7.96 4.39 -24.39
CA ASP A 137 -6.93 5.39 -24.10
C ASP A 137 -6.13 5.15 -22.81
N ALA A 138 -6.62 4.37 -21.86
CA ALA A 138 -6.05 4.38 -20.52
C ALA A 138 -5.10 3.22 -20.20
N LEU A 139 -5.24 2.06 -20.82
CA LEU A 139 -4.42 0.89 -20.56
C LEU A 139 -3.83 0.25 -21.81
N LYS A 140 -3.57 1.01 -22.86
CA LYS A 140 -2.85 0.50 -24.04
C LYS A 140 -1.51 -0.18 -23.71
N ARG A 141 -1.04 -0.07 -22.46
CA ARG A 141 0.31 -0.50 -22.06
C ARG A 141 0.43 -1.19 -20.71
N GLN A 142 -0.61 -1.53 -19.97
CA GLN A 142 -0.51 -1.98 -18.60
C GLN A 142 -0.73 -0.86 -17.55
N PHE A 143 -0.63 -1.22 -16.28
CA PHE A 143 -0.65 -0.24 -15.20
C PHE A 143 0.50 0.77 -15.33
N ALA A 144 0.26 2.01 -14.94
CA ALA A 144 1.31 3.03 -14.88
C ALA A 144 2.44 2.60 -13.94
N ARG A 145 2.08 1.99 -12.81
CA ARG A 145 2.98 1.31 -11.88
C ARG A 145 2.42 -0.08 -11.62
N THR A 146 3.20 -1.10 -11.92
CA THR A 146 2.73 -2.49 -11.85
C THR A 146 2.39 -2.86 -10.40
N PRO A 147 1.15 -3.30 -10.09
CA PRO A 147 0.81 -3.77 -8.76
C PRO A 147 1.65 -4.97 -8.36
N TYR A 148 1.97 -5.08 -7.08
CA TYR A 148 2.84 -6.12 -6.55
C TYR A 148 2.11 -7.02 -5.56
N ALA A 149 2.12 -8.32 -5.83
CA ALA A 149 1.49 -9.33 -5.00
C ALA A 149 2.56 -10.18 -4.30
N VAL A 150 2.43 -10.32 -2.98
CA VAL A 150 3.30 -11.18 -2.18
C VAL A 150 2.45 -12.02 -1.23
N SER A 151 2.73 -13.32 -1.18
CA SER A 151 2.14 -14.20 -0.17
C SER A 151 3.03 -14.30 1.06
N PHE A 152 2.39 -14.27 2.22
CA PHE A 152 3.02 -14.41 3.51
C PHE A 152 2.37 -15.53 4.32
N VAL A 153 3.11 -16.07 5.27
CA VAL A 153 2.60 -16.97 6.30
C VAL A 153 2.90 -16.40 7.68
N ALA A 154 1.87 -16.33 8.53
CA ALA A 154 1.96 -15.96 9.93
C ALA A 154 1.34 -17.10 10.77
N GLY A 155 2.16 -17.81 11.54
CA GLY A 155 1.74 -19.05 12.20
C GLY A 155 1.28 -20.09 11.17
N GLN A 156 -0.01 -20.45 11.21
CA GLN A 156 -0.63 -21.39 10.26
C GLN A 156 -1.45 -20.71 9.16
N THR A 157 -1.51 -19.37 9.17
CA THR A 157 -2.34 -18.59 8.23
C THR A 157 -1.50 -18.07 7.08
N THR A 158 -1.82 -18.50 5.87
CA THR A 158 -1.27 -17.92 4.63
C THR A 158 -2.23 -16.85 4.09
N PHE A 159 -1.67 -15.74 3.64
CA PHE A 159 -2.42 -14.64 3.05
C PHE A 159 -1.63 -13.97 1.93
N ILE A 160 -2.34 -13.28 1.04
CA ILE A 160 -1.75 -12.55 -0.07
C ILE A 160 -2.06 -11.06 0.10
N LEU A 161 -1.03 -10.24 0.01
CA LEU A 161 -1.15 -8.80 -0.06
C LEU A 161 -0.86 -8.34 -1.48
N VAL A 162 -1.78 -7.58 -2.05
CA VAL A 162 -1.62 -6.93 -3.36
C VAL A 162 -1.53 -5.43 -3.14
N THR A 163 -0.37 -4.84 -3.36
CA THR A 163 -0.21 -3.39 -3.23
C THR A 163 -0.17 -2.72 -4.60
N ALA A 164 -0.74 -1.53 -4.67
CA ALA A 164 -0.80 -0.72 -5.88
C ALA A 164 -0.54 0.76 -5.58
N HIS A 165 -0.05 1.48 -6.59
CA HIS A 165 0.01 2.93 -6.61
C HIS A 165 -0.56 3.40 -7.96
N ILE A 166 -1.83 3.78 -7.96
CA ILE A 166 -2.55 4.21 -9.16
C ILE A 166 -2.04 5.59 -9.61
N ASP A 167 -1.94 5.80 -10.91
CA ASP A 167 -1.47 7.07 -11.44
C ASP A 167 -2.40 8.23 -11.02
N TYR A 168 -1.82 9.35 -10.58
CA TYR A 168 -2.60 10.50 -10.12
C TYR A 168 -3.39 11.18 -11.25
N ALA A 169 -2.88 11.18 -12.47
CA ALA A 169 -3.45 11.77 -13.70
C ALA A 169 -4.22 13.10 -13.49
N ASP A 170 -4.16 14.01 -14.43
CA ASP A 170 -4.79 15.35 -14.33
C ASP A 170 -6.29 15.32 -14.08
N LYS A 171 -6.98 14.27 -14.59
CA LYS A 171 -8.43 14.10 -14.48
C LYS A 171 -8.77 12.80 -13.79
N ALA A 172 -9.66 12.84 -12.81
CA ALA A 172 -10.15 11.67 -12.09
C ALA A 172 -10.62 10.54 -13.03
N ALA A 173 -11.30 10.89 -14.13
CA ALA A 173 -11.77 9.90 -15.11
C ALA A 173 -10.65 9.03 -15.72
N LYS A 174 -9.42 9.53 -15.81
CA LYS A 174 -8.28 8.76 -16.34
C LYS A 174 -7.78 7.67 -15.37
N ARG A 175 -8.12 7.75 -14.08
CA ARG A 175 -7.76 6.74 -13.06
C ARG A 175 -8.74 5.56 -13.05
N ILE A 176 -9.98 5.76 -13.55
CA ILE A 176 -11.05 4.73 -13.52
C ILE A 176 -10.62 3.41 -14.15
N PRO A 177 -9.96 3.37 -15.32
CA PRO A 177 -9.55 2.10 -15.94
C PRO A 177 -8.58 1.29 -15.08
N GLU A 178 -7.56 1.91 -14.48
CA GLU A 178 -6.65 1.21 -13.57
C GLU A 178 -7.36 0.65 -12.33
N LEU A 179 -8.27 1.45 -11.74
CA LEU A 179 -9.08 1.01 -10.59
C LEU A 179 -9.99 -0.17 -10.94
N LYS A 180 -10.61 -0.17 -12.12
CA LYS A 180 -11.38 -1.31 -12.62
C LYS A 180 -10.50 -2.52 -12.87
N ALA A 181 -9.31 -2.34 -13.42
CA ALA A 181 -8.38 -3.43 -13.68
C ALA A 181 -7.93 -4.11 -12.39
N ILE A 182 -7.56 -3.36 -11.36
CA ILE A 182 -7.20 -3.96 -10.07
C ILE A 182 -8.40 -4.65 -9.41
N ALA A 183 -9.59 -4.03 -9.44
CA ALA A 183 -10.80 -4.64 -8.91
C ALA A 183 -11.14 -5.96 -9.63
N ARG A 184 -11.00 -6.02 -10.96
CA ARG A 184 -11.17 -7.23 -11.76
C ARG A 184 -10.12 -8.29 -11.41
N TRP A 185 -8.85 -7.93 -11.32
CA TRP A 185 -7.77 -8.81 -10.89
C TRP A 185 -8.07 -9.47 -9.54
N MET A 186 -8.44 -8.66 -8.57
CA MET A 186 -8.78 -9.17 -7.24
C MET A 186 -9.95 -10.13 -7.30
N LYS A 187 -11.00 -9.85 -8.08
CA LYS A 187 -12.17 -10.72 -8.26
C LYS A 187 -11.83 -12.03 -8.95
N GLU A 188 -11.09 -11.96 -10.05
CA GLU A 188 -10.66 -13.15 -10.80
C GLU A 188 -9.81 -14.07 -9.90
N TRP A 189 -8.89 -13.48 -9.13
CA TRP A 189 -8.06 -14.25 -8.22
C TRP A 189 -8.89 -14.88 -7.09
N ALA A 190 -9.77 -14.10 -6.47
CA ALA A 190 -10.65 -14.56 -5.42
C ALA A 190 -11.62 -15.69 -5.87
N SER A 191 -11.99 -15.70 -7.14
CA SER A 191 -12.89 -16.73 -7.71
C SER A 191 -12.19 -18.03 -8.08
N ARG A 192 -10.85 -18.04 -8.22
CA ARG A 192 -10.09 -19.23 -8.59
C ARG A 192 -9.93 -20.17 -7.41
N SER A 193 -10.20 -21.45 -7.64
CA SER A 193 -9.96 -22.52 -6.67
C SER A 193 -8.49 -22.90 -6.67
N ASN A 194 -7.67 -22.23 -5.88
CA ASN A 194 -6.26 -22.56 -5.71
C ASN A 194 -5.85 -22.48 -4.20
N ARG A 195 -4.65 -22.96 -3.89
CA ARG A 195 -4.19 -23.04 -2.49
C ARG A 195 -3.93 -21.67 -1.81
N TRP A 196 -3.94 -20.59 -2.56
CA TRP A 196 -3.51 -19.26 -2.11
C TRP A 196 -4.66 -18.29 -1.82
N HIS A 197 -5.89 -18.65 -2.12
CA HIS A 197 -7.02 -17.73 -2.32
C HIS A 197 -7.80 -17.29 -1.09
N HIS A 198 -7.53 -17.87 0.08
CA HIS A 198 -8.44 -17.71 1.22
C HIS A 198 -8.33 -16.38 1.97
N ASN A 199 -7.17 -15.72 1.89
CA ASN A 199 -6.94 -14.47 2.60
C ASN A 199 -6.25 -13.49 1.64
N LEU A 200 -7.05 -12.76 0.87
CA LEU A 200 -6.60 -11.85 -0.18
C LEU A 200 -7.00 -10.42 0.17
N LEU A 201 -6.00 -9.54 0.33
CA LEU A 201 -6.19 -8.12 0.58
C LEU A 201 -5.51 -7.30 -0.51
N THR A 202 -6.12 -6.16 -0.87
CA THR A 202 -5.43 -5.12 -1.60
C THR A 202 -5.26 -3.88 -0.73
N LEU A 203 -4.09 -3.23 -0.83
CA LEU A 203 -3.75 -2.06 -0.05
C LEU A 203 -2.77 -1.17 -0.82
N GLY A 204 -2.81 0.14 -0.61
CA GLY A 204 -1.93 1.06 -1.32
C GLY A 204 -2.51 2.45 -1.50
N ASP A 205 -1.84 3.24 -2.33
CA ASP A 205 -2.32 4.55 -2.79
C ASP A 205 -3.12 4.38 -4.09
N PHE A 206 -4.43 4.41 -3.96
CA PHE A 206 -5.35 4.26 -5.09
C PHE A 206 -5.78 5.59 -5.70
N ASN A 207 -5.27 6.70 -5.18
CA ASN A 207 -5.62 8.04 -5.62
C ASN A 207 -7.13 8.28 -5.74
N ILE A 208 -7.92 7.68 -4.82
CA ILE A 208 -9.37 7.88 -4.73
C ILE A 208 -9.65 9.19 -4.01
N ASP A 209 -10.45 10.04 -4.62
CA ASP A 209 -10.70 11.36 -4.05
C ASP A 209 -11.69 11.30 -2.88
N ARG A 210 -12.78 10.54 -3.01
CA ARG A 210 -13.83 10.45 -1.98
C ARG A 210 -14.54 9.11 -1.99
N ALA A 211 -15.10 8.74 -0.84
CA ALA A 211 -16.08 7.66 -0.79
C ALA A 211 -17.29 8.00 -1.69
N ASP A 212 -17.83 6.97 -2.33
CA ASP A 212 -19.01 7.02 -3.22
C ASP A 212 -18.84 7.84 -4.52
N ASP A 213 -17.66 8.39 -4.79
CA ASP A 213 -17.35 9.00 -6.06
C ASP A 213 -17.17 7.96 -7.21
N PRO A 214 -17.01 8.39 -8.46
CA PRO A 214 -16.76 7.47 -9.57
C PRO A 214 -15.52 6.60 -9.43
N LEU A 215 -14.46 7.09 -8.76
CA LEU A 215 -13.22 6.35 -8.51
C LEU A 215 -13.47 5.23 -7.48
N TRP A 216 -14.15 5.57 -6.39
CA TRP A 216 -14.58 4.59 -5.39
C TRP A 216 -15.46 3.50 -6.00
N LYS A 217 -16.46 3.89 -6.79
CA LYS A 217 -17.35 2.94 -7.49
C LYS A 217 -16.58 2.03 -8.43
N ALA A 218 -15.57 2.54 -9.13
CA ALA A 218 -14.70 1.73 -9.98
C ALA A 218 -13.91 0.71 -9.16
N PHE A 219 -13.30 1.13 -8.05
CA PHE A 219 -12.53 0.27 -7.15
C PHE A 219 -13.37 -0.82 -6.48
N THR A 220 -14.59 -0.50 -6.06
CA THR A 220 -15.48 -1.45 -5.38
C THR A 220 -16.39 -2.23 -6.33
N SER A 221 -16.29 -2.01 -7.65
CA SER A 221 -17.22 -2.52 -8.67
C SER A 221 -17.40 -4.04 -8.71
N THR A 222 -16.42 -4.80 -8.20
CA THR A 222 -16.41 -6.26 -8.19
C THR A 222 -16.74 -6.87 -6.84
N GLY A 223 -17.12 -6.04 -5.85
CA GLY A 223 -17.48 -6.46 -4.50
C GLY A 223 -16.33 -6.36 -3.48
N LEU A 224 -15.23 -5.65 -3.83
CA LEU A 224 -14.24 -5.25 -2.82
C LEU A 224 -14.90 -4.36 -1.77
N THR A 225 -14.69 -4.69 -0.51
CA THR A 225 -15.18 -3.93 0.64
C THR A 225 -14.03 -3.19 1.30
N VAL A 226 -14.20 -1.88 1.45
CA VAL A 226 -13.32 -1.04 2.27
C VAL A 226 -13.94 -0.88 3.64
N PRO A 227 -13.22 -1.14 4.75
CA PRO A 227 -13.79 -1.06 6.08
C PRO A 227 -14.28 0.36 6.39
N ALA A 228 -15.52 0.46 6.91
CA ALA A 228 -16.15 1.74 7.21
C ALA A 228 -15.35 2.61 8.19
N GLN A 229 -14.55 1.99 9.04
CA GLN A 229 -13.67 2.68 9.99
C GLN A 229 -12.64 3.56 9.30
N LEU A 230 -12.15 3.18 8.10
CA LEU A 230 -11.21 3.97 7.31
C LEU A 230 -11.79 5.33 6.89
N SER A 231 -13.10 5.48 6.75
CA SER A 231 -13.73 6.75 6.39
C SER A 231 -13.53 7.85 7.43
N ARG A 232 -13.20 7.47 8.66
CA ARG A 232 -12.96 8.39 9.80
C ARG A 232 -11.48 8.68 10.03
N VAL A 233 -10.59 8.06 9.27
CA VAL A 233 -9.13 8.22 9.44
C VAL A 233 -8.63 9.17 8.36
N PRO A 234 -7.98 10.30 8.71
CA PRO A 234 -7.28 11.14 7.75
C PRO A 234 -6.18 10.34 7.05
N ARG A 235 -6.20 10.33 5.70
CA ARG A 235 -5.31 9.49 4.89
C ARG A 235 -4.51 10.30 3.87
N THR A 236 -4.34 11.58 4.13
CA THR A 236 -3.60 12.47 3.24
C THR A 236 -2.85 13.53 4.04
N ILE A 237 -1.72 13.97 3.51
CA ILE A 237 -0.98 15.12 4.03
C ILE A 237 -1.74 16.44 3.86
N PHE A 238 -2.82 16.44 3.10
CA PHE A 238 -3.67 17.61 2.83
C PHE A 238 -4.84 17.73 3.81
N PHE A 239 -4.89 16.85 4.82
CA PHE A 239 -5.93 16.92 5.85
C PHE A 239 -5.96 18.30 6.52
N ASN A 240 -7.13 18.91 6.50
CA ASN A 240 -7.37 20.18 7.16
C ASN A 240 -8.64 20.07 8.04
N PRO A 241 -8.50 20.03 9.38
CA PRO A 241 -9.64 19.91 10.29
C PRO A 241 -10.71 21.00 10.12
N ALA A 242 -10.32 22.18 9.63
CA ALA A 242 -11.26 23.28 9.36
C ALA A 242 -12.03 23.12 8.02
N LYS A 243 -11.61 22.16 7.16
CA LYS A 243 -12.20 21.91 5.86
C LYS A 243 -12.22 20.40 5.55
N PRO A 244 -12.91 19.58 6.37
CA PRO A 244 -12.91 18.11 6.21
C PRO A 244 -13.50 17.67 4.86
N ASP A 245 -14.38 18.48 4.27
CA ASP A 245 -14.96 18.20 2.94
C ASP A 245 -13.95 18.21 1.80
N LEU A 246 -12.75 18.74 2.03
CA LEU A 246 -11.67 18.75 1.05
C LEU A 246 -10.71 17.58 1.21
N ASP A 247 -10.91 16.73 2.21
CA ASP A 247 -10.08 15.56 2.44
C ASP A 247 -10.12 14.60 1.24
N LYS A 248 -8.96 13.96 1.03
CA LYS A 248 -8.78 12.94 0.00
C LYS A 248 -8.56 11.59 0.64
N PHE A 249 -9.15 10.55 0.04
CA PHE A 249 -9.08 9.18 0.51
C PHE A 249 -8.15 8.34 -0.36
N TYR A 250 -6.94 8.83 -0.61
CA TYR A 250 -6.01 8.21 -1.55
C TYR A 250 -5.62 6.79 -1.16
N ASP A 251 -5.27 6.58 0.10
CA ASP A 251 -4.87 5.27 0.61
C ASP A 251 -6.07 4.42 0.99
N GLN A 252 -6.06 3.16 0.57
CA GLN A 252 -7.13 2.20 0.84
C GLN A 252 -6.56 0.87 1.32
N ILE A 253 -7.37 0.14 2.08
CA ILE A 253 -7.23 -1.29 2.34
C ILE A 253 -8.60 -1.91 2.06
N ALA A 254 -8.64 -2.98 1.26
CA ALA A 254 -9.89 -3.64 0.90
C ALA A 254 -9.73 -5.14 0.77
N TRP A 255 -10.83 -5.87 0.98
CA TRP A 255 -10.93 -7.33 0.84
C TRP A 255 -12.37 -7.73 0.45
N PHE A 256 -12.60 -9.04 0.24
CA PHE A 256 -13.95 -9.56 0.04
C PHE A 256 -14.52 -10.07 1.36
N GLU A 257 -15.76 -9.71 1.66
CA GLU A 257 -16.51 -10.17 2.84
C GLU A 257 -17.40 -11.40 2.54
N SER A 258 -17.51 -11.77 1.28
CA SER A 258 -18.33 -12.88 0.81
C SER A 258 -17.58 -13.75 -0.19
N GLY A 259 -18.03 -14.99 -0.38
CA GLY A 259 -17.43 -15.94 -1.31
C GLY A 259 -16.21 -16.69 -0.72
N ASN A 260 -15.44 -17.35 -1.59
CA ASN A 260 -14.33 -18.21 -1.19
C ASN A 260 -13.11 -17.44 -0.62
N ALA A 261 -12.97 -16.16 -0.95
CA ALA A 261 -11.89 -15.30 -0.47
C ALA A 261 -12.33 -14.40 0.70
N LYS A 262 -13.40 -14.81 1.39
CA LYS A 262 -13.92 -14.10 2.54
C LYS A 262 -12.89 -14.04 3.66
N LEU A 263 -12.61 -12.84 4.14
CA LEU A 263 -11.85 -12.61 5.35
C LEU A 263 -12.77 -12.42 6.54
N VAL A 264 -12.45 -13.12 7.62
CA VAL A 264 -13.20 -13.04 8.89
C VAL A 264 -12.28 -12.46 9.97
N ASN A 265 -12.88 -11.88 11.00
CA ASN A 265 -12.15 -11.29 12.14
C ASN A 265 -11.16 -10.16 11.77
N MET A 266 -11.42 -9.49 10.65
CA MET A 266 -10.68 -8.28 10.30
C MET A 266 -11.25 -7.09 11.08
N THR A 267 -10.36 -6.31 11.69
CA THR A 267 -10.70 -5.02 12.30
C THR A 267 -9.81 -3.94 11.75
N CYS A 268 -10.38 -2.77 11.47
CA CYS A 268 -9.65 -1.57 11.11
C CYS A 268 -9.69 -0.58 12.27
N ARG A 269 -8.53 -0.02 12.63
CA ARG A 269 -8.40 1.00 13.69
C ARG A 269 -7.62 2.19 13.19
#